data_be101f95587d3c5881331b126e82b67b
#
_entry.id   be101f95587d3c5881331b126e82b67b
#
_cell.length_a   1.000
_cell.length_b   1.000
_cell.length_c   1.000
_cell.angle_alpha   90.00
_cell.angle_beta   90.00
_cell.angle_gamma   90.00
#
_symmetry.space_group_name_H-M   'P 1'
#
loop_
_entity.id
_entity.type
_entity.pdbx_description
1 polymer ?
#
loop_
_entity_poly.entity_id
_entity_poly.type
_entity_poly.pdbx_seq_one_letter_code
_entity_poly.pdbx_strand_id
1 'polypeptide(L)' 'MSFLKDKDSYHQIITCYFCFETFEIDLGIDETFSGKNTEIFDCEICCNPNKVDADIYDGEVSSLIVSDGNE' A
#
# COMPACT_ATOMS: atom_id res chain seq x y z
N MET A 1 -16.87 18.05 7.85
CA MET A 1 -16.64 17.49 7.82
C MET A 1 -15.94 16.85 7.03
N SER A 2 -15.88 16.57 6.33
CA SER A 2 -15.31 15.90 5.44
C SER A 2 -13.89 15.87 5.42
N PHE A 3 -13.30 16.74 5.87
CA PHE A 3 -11.99 16.84 5.79
C PHE A 3 -11.25 15.76 6.42
N LEU A 4 -11.84 15.04 7.21
CA LEU A 4 -11.16 14.03 7.85
C LEU A 4 -10.71 12.93 7.02
N LYS A 5 -11.35 12.73 5.92
CA LYS A 5 -11.08 11.62 5.17
C LYS A 5 -9.76 11.60 4.52
N ASP A 6 -9.06 12.63 4.50
CA ASP A 6 -7.82 12.64 3.80
C ASP A 6 -6.85 11.61 4.32
N LYS A 7 -6.83 11.32 5.59
CA LYS A 7 -5.91 10.35 6.06
C LYS A 7 -6.27 8.97 5.67
N ASP A 8 -7.52 8.70 5.60
CA ASP A 8 -7.95 7.37 5.25
C ASP A 8 -7.68 7.02 3.81
N SER A 9 -7.53 8.01 2.96
CA SER A 9 -7.34 7.69 1.55
C SER A 9 -6.01 7.03 1.27
N TYR A 10 -5.08 7.04 2.21
CA TYR A 10 -3.79 6.39 1.99
C TYR A 10 -3.69 5.03 2.66
N HIS A 11 -4.73 4.60 3.32
CA HIS A 11 -4.76 3.26 3.89
C HIS A 11 -5.23 2.29 2.83
N GLN A 12 -4.53 1.20 2.67
CA GLN A 12 -4.86 0.20 1.66
C GLN A 12 -4.91 -1.18 2.30
N ILE A 13 -5.86 -1.98 1.86
CA ILE A 13 -5.94 -3.37 2.29
C ILE A 13 -5.30 -4.20 1.19
N ILE A 14 -4.27 -4.95 1.53
CA ILE A 14 -3.62 -5.79 0.54
C ILE A 14 -3.69 -7.25 0.97
N THR A 15 -3.46 -8.14 0.02
CA THR A 15 -3.43 -9.56 0.27
C THR A 15 -1.98 -10.02 0.27
N CYS A 16 -1.58 -10.73 1.30
CA CYS A 16 -0.22 -11.21 1.42
C CYS A 16 0.11 -12.12 0.25
N TYR A 17 1.28 -11.94 -0.32
CA TYR A 17 1.70 -12.73 -1.48
C TYR A 17 1.95 -14.19 -1.09
N PHE A 18 2.25 -14.44 0.18
CA PHE A 18 2.63 -15.77 0.63
C PHE A 18 1.49 -16.55 1.29
N CYS A 19 0.83 -15.97 2.27
CA CYS A 19 -0.20 -16.69 3.00
C CYS A 19 -1.62 -16.31 2.58
N PHE A 20 -1.74 -15.30 1.72
CA PHE A 20 -3.02 -14.84 1.17
C PHE A 20 -4.00 -14.28 2.21
N GLU A 21 -3.50 -13.92 3.38
CA GLU A 21 -4.33 -13.20 4.33
C GLU A 21 -4.28 -11.72 4.02
N THR A 22 -5.34 -11.00 4.35
CA THR A 22 -5.38 -9.57 4.07
C THR A 22 -4.93 -8.79 5.29
N PHE A 23 -4.29 -7.66 5.06
CA PHE A 23 -3.91 -6.77 6.14
C PHE A 23 -3.83 -5.34 5.61
N GLU A 24 -3.89 -4.39 6.53
CA GLU A 24 -3.94 -2.99 6.16
C GLU A 24 -2.56 -2.37 6.21
N ILE A 25 -2.25 -1.53 5.24
CA ILE A 25 -0.99 -0.82 5.20
C ILE A 25 -1.28 0.67 5.05
N ASP A 26 -0.28 1.48 5.38
CA ASP A 26 -0.37 2.93 5.27
C ASP A 26 0.77 3.38 4.35
N LEU A 27 0.42 3.93 3.21
CA LEU A 27 1.43 4.33 2.23
C LEU A 27 2.08 5.67 2.53
N GLY A 28 1.46 6.51 3.31
CA GLY A 28 2.05 7.78 3.69
C GLY A 28 2.32 8.69 2.51
N ILE A 29 1.44 8.71 1.53
CA ILE A 29 1.64 9.47 0.32
C ILE A 29 1.13 10.89 0.47
N ASP A 30 1.87 11.84 -0.11
CA ASP A 30 1.46 13.23 -0.12
C ASP A 30 0.29 13.38 -1.07
N GLU A 31 -0.67 14.22 -0.74
CA GLU A 31 -1.87 14.35 -1.55
C GLU A 31 -1.61 14.98 -2.92
N THR A 32 -0.43 15.55 -3.14
CA THR A 32 -0.10 16.08 -4.45
C THR A 32 0.90 15.21 -5.20
N PHE A 33 1.25 14.06 -4.64
CA PHE A 33 2.27 13.20 -5.24
C PHE A 33 1.73 12.49 -6.47
N SER A 34 2.54 12.38 -7.50
CA SER A 34 2.23 11.59 -8.68
C SER A 34 3.47 10.81 -9.03
N GLY A 35 3.33 9.53 -9.33
CA GLY A 35 4.44 8.67 -9.70
C GLY A 35 4.30 7.32 -9.06
N LYS A 36 5.41 6.59 -8.98
CA LYS A 36 5.43 5.27 -8.41
C LYS A 36 5.95 5.28 -7.00
N ASN A 37 5.38 4.46 -6.16
CA ASN A 37 5.85 4.29 -4.79
C ASN A 37 6.03 2.80 -4.53
N THR A 38 7.23 2.39 -4.15
CA THR A 38 7.54 1.00 -3.88
C THR A 38 8.00 0.87 -2.45
N GLU A 39 7.35 0.01 -1.68
CA GLU A 39 7.72 -0.21 -0.28
C GLU A 39 7.60 -1.67 0.06
N ILE A 40 8.27 -2.08 1.13
CA ILE A 40 8.19 -3.44 1.62
C ILE A 40 7.42 -3.44 2.92
N PHE A 41 6.39 -4.28 3.01
CA PHE A 41 5.59 -4.42 4.21
C PHE A 41 5.62 -5.87 4.65
N ASP A 42 5.94 -6.11 5.91
CA ASP A 42 5.96 -7.46 6.44
C ASP A 42 4.53 -7.89 6.79
N CYS A 43 4.18 -9.10 6.42
CA CYS A 43 2.88 -9.64 6.78
C CYS A 43 2.81 -9.85 8.28
N GLU A 44 1.70 -9.50 8.90
CA GLU A 44 1.55 -9.64 10.33
C GLU A 44 1.32 -11.09 10.74
N ILE A 45 0.97 -11.92 9.80
CA ILE A 45 0.63 -13.32 10.07
C ILE A 45 1.79 -14.26 9.78
N CYS A 46 2.34 -14.22 8.60
CA CYS A 46 3.42 -15.13 8.24
C CYS A 46 4.81 -14.48 8.28
N CYS A 47 4.87 -13.19 8.50
CA CYS A 47 6.12 -12.45 8.65
C CYS A 47 6.99 -12.40 7.41
N ASN A 48 6.44 -12.71 6.26
CA ASN A 48 7.20 -12.62 5.02
C ASN A 48 7.07 -11.22 4.43
N PRO A 49 8.11 -10.71 3.77
CA PRO A 49 8.05 -9.36 3.21
C PRO A 49 7.26 -9.33 1.92
N ASN A 50 6.40 -8.34 1.79
CA ASN A 50 5.62 -8.12 0.60
C ASN A 50 6.08 -6.83 -0.05
N LYS A 51 6.42 -6.90 -1.33
CA LYS A 51 6.80 -5.72 -2.07
C LYS A 51 5.53 -5.12 -2.68
N VAL A 52 5.24 -3.89 -2.32
CA VAL A 52 4.03 -3.22 -2.78
C VAL A 52 4.42 -2.11 -3.73
N ASP A 53 4.02 -2.25 -4.98
CA ASP A 53 4.25 -1.24 -6.00
C ASP A 53 2.94 -0.52 -6.24
N ALA A 54 2.90 0.77 -5.95
CA ALA A 54 1.70 1.56 -6.12
C ALA A 54 1.94 2.65 -7.15
N ASP A 55 1.01 2.80 -8.06
CA ASP A 55 1.03 3.90 -9.01
C ASP A 55 0.10 4.96 -8.47
N ILE A 56 0.62 6.15 -8.29
CA ILE A 56 -0.10 7.25 -7.68
C ILE A 56 -0.32 8.34 -8.71
N TYR A 57 -1.51 8.90 -8.73
CA TYR A 57 -1.79 10.02 -9.60
C TYR A 57 -2.57 11.04 -8.79
N ASP A 58 -2.00 12.24 -8.64
CA ASP A 58 -2.65 13.33 -7.95
C ASP A 58 -3.08 12.90 -6.54
N GLY A 59 -2.19 12.20 -5.85
CA GLY A 59 -2.43 11.78 -4.48
C GLY A 59 -3.33 10.58 -4.31
N GLU A 60 -3.74 9.96 -5.40
CA GLU A 60 -4.61 8.80 -5.33
C GLU A 60 -3.93 7.56 -5.88
N VAL A 61 -4.18 6.43 -5.28
CA VAL A 61 -3.61 5.17 -5.75
C VAL A 61 -4.43 4.68 -6.92
N SER A 62 -3.82 4.68 -8.12
CA SER A 62 -4.53 4.23 -9.31
C SER A 62 -4.28 2.75 -9.56
N SER A 63 -3.19 2.20 -9.06
CA SER A 63 -2.88 0.80 -9.28
C SER A 63 -2.01 0.32 -8.13
N LEU A 64 -2.15 -0.94 -7.75
CA LEU A 64 -1.37 -1.48 -6.65
C LEU A 64 -1.07 -2.94 -6.92
N ILE A 65 0.19 -3.31 -6.84
CA ILE A 65 0.65 -4.66 -7.11
C ILE A 65 1.46 -5.17 -5.92
N VAL A 66 1.16 -6.38 -5.48
CA VAL A 66 1.87 -6.98 -4.36
C VAL A 66 2.67 -8.17 -4.89
N SER A 67 3.93 -8.25 -4.52
CA SER A 67 4.79 -9.34 -4.97
C SER A 67 5.76 -9.73 -3.87
N ASP A 68 6.65 -10.69 -4.18
CA ASP A 68 7.62 -11.20 -3.24
C ASP A 68 8.64 -10.10 -2.92
N GLY A 69 8.74 -9.71 -1.68
CA GLY A 69 9.67 -8.65 -1.28
C GLY A 69 11.12 -9.09 -1.25
N ASN A 70 11.38 -10.37 -1.43
CA ASN A 70 12.75 -10.86 -1.47
C ASN A 70 13.37 -10.82 -2.85
N GLU A 71 12.64 -10.41 -3.84
CA GLU A 71 13.16 -10.33 -5.19
C GLU A 71 14.07 -9.16 -5.42
#